data_6db61c7b84ecb82eb8cb98860fa8f3d8
#
_entry.id   6db61c7b84ecb82eb8cb98860fa8f3d8
#
_cell.length_a   1.000
_cell.length_b   1.000
_cell.length_c   1.000
_cell.angle_alpha   90.00
_cell.angle_beta   90.00
_cell.angle_gamma   90.00
#
_symmetry.space_group_name_H-M   'P 1'
#
loop_
_entity.id
_entity.type
_entity.pdbx_description
1 polymer ?
#
loop_
_entity_poly.entity_id
_entity_poly.type
_entity_poly.pdbx_seq_one_letter_code
_entity_poly.pdbx_strand_id
1 'polypeptide(L)'
;MKRIALLIIAVATLIVSAEGRPRTREVSAEINVGTYNVWGNRQRNTQVYREKRPDKKAPQERLWENSREIVAQMIVDADWDIFGVQEGGNLVRQELPRLVKEKGGNYEWWFQQPDPSIPDSEDTKNLANGMVWRKDRFKVTNKQVFWLSPTPDIPSKAWEEKVRHWRFVMSANVKDKKTGLEFIFMVTHCPLMSSTREKSAHLIIEREKKLNPDNKVVIFVGDMNSQPEMPYSQIIRTHFTDTRDIAEQVIGSGTMNGSAVRTTPLTRTIDYVYIRGNKLKYKVKEHKVYLDQYMVGDKLLYPSDHCPVGAKIVLTKQK
;
A
#
# COMPACT_ATOMS: atom_id res chain seq x y z
N MET A 1 -3.72 60.69 72.79
CA MET A 1 -3.81 60.09 71.43
C MET A 1 -2.90 58.85 71.39
N LYS A 2 -3.46 57.69 71.58
CA LYS A 2 -2.75 56.39 71.55
C LYS A 2 -2.74 55.85 70.15
N ARG A 3 -1.56 55.63 69.53
CA ARG A 3 -1.40 54.96 68.27
C ARG A 3 -1.35 53.47 68.49
N ILE A 4 -2.33 52.71 67.89
CA ILE A 4 -2.36 51.26 67.90
C ILE A 4 -1.57 50.79 66.64
N ALA A 5 -0.45 50.08 66.90
CA ALA A 5 0.29 49.43 65.83
C ALA A 5 -0.34 48.07 65.49
N LEU A 6 -0.78 47.88 64.22
CA LEU A 6 -1.31 46.66 63.74
C LEU A 6 -0.15 45.75 63.27
N LEU A 7 0.02 44.62 63.95
CA LEU A 7 1.04 43.65 63.58
C LEU A 7 0.42 42.71 62.54
N ILE A 8 0.89 42.77 61.26
CA ILE A 8 0.49 41.86 60.18
C ILE A 8 1.41 40.62 60.25
N ILE A 9 0.86 39.48 60.67
CA ILE A 9 1.54 38.18 60.64
C ILE A 9 1.32 37.64 59.23
N ALA A 10 2.39 37.60 58.41
CA ALA A 10 2.39 36.94 57.10
C ALA A 10 2.55 35.43 57.32
N VAL A 11 1.50 34.67 57.07
CA VAL A 11 1.56 33.19 57.03
C VAL A 11 2.08 32.82 55.65
N ALA A 12 3.34 32.39 55.57
CA ALA A 12 3.92 31.81 54.37
C ALA A 12 3.39 30.39 54.20
N THR A 13 2.42 30.20 53.33
CA THR A 13 1.97 28.89 52.91
C THR A 13 3.02 28.31 51.95
N LEU A 14 3.79 27.31 52.41
CA LEU A 14 4.64 26.51 51.54
C LEU A 14 3.74 25.70 50.61
N ILE A 15 3.63 26.11 49.36
CA ILE A 15 3.08 25.28 48.30
C ILE A 15 4.18 24.30 47.91
N VAL A 16 4.12 23.11 48.43
CA VAL A 16 4.89 21.94 47.90
C VAL A 16 4.35 21.64 46.53
N SER A 17 5.02 22.16 45.51
CA SER A 17 4.77 21.72 44.12
C SER A 17 5.18 20.27 44.03
N ALA A 18 4.20 19.41 43.88
CA ALA A 18 4.44 18.01 43.49
C ALA A 18 5.23 18.04 42.16
N GLU A 19 6.52 17.70 42.22
CA GLU A 19 7.34 17.51 41.04
C GLU A 19 6.67 16.46 40.15
N GLY A 20 5.99 16.94 39.12
CA GLY A 20 5.43 16.08 38.09
C GLY A 20 6.58 15.30 37.46
N ARG A 21 6.52 13.96 37.55
CA ARG A 21 7.41 13.09 36.77
C ARG A 21 7.45 13.62 35.35
N PRO A 22 8.64 13.78 34.74
CA PRO A 22 8.73 14.26 33.38
C PRO A 22 7.86 13.35 32.51
N ARG A 23 6.81 13.92 31.91
CA ARG A 23 5.98 13.19 30.94
C ARG A 23 6.91 12.79 29.82
N THR A 24 7.24 11.51 29.74
CA THR A 24 7.99 10.97 28.60
C THR A 24 7.20 11.35 27.34
N ARG A 25 7.78 12.24 26.54
CA ARG A 25 7.11 12.76 25.33
C ARG A 25 7.02 11.62 24.33
N GLU A 26 5.82 11.11 24.16
CA GLU A 26 5.51 10.05 23.20
C GLU A 26 5.77 10.56 21.78
N VAL A 27 6.61 9.85 21.00
CA VAL A 27 6.86 10.20 19.61
C VAL A 27 5.91 9.39 18.76
N SER A 28 5.05 10.05 17.99
CA SER A 28 4.08 9.40 17.12
C SER A 28 4.10 10.01 15.72
N ALA A 29 3.70 9.20 14.73
CA ALA A 29 3.48 9.61 13.35
C ALA A 29 2.21 8.93 12.83
N GLU A 30 1.31 9.70 12.25
CA GLU A 30 0.22 9.19 11.44
C GLU A 30 0.72 9.04 10.01
N ILE A 31 0.51 7.85 9.43
CA ILE A 31 0.96 7.49 8.09
C ILE A 31 -0.27 7.06 7.30
N ASN A 32 -0.50 7.71 6.17
CA ASN A 32 -1.53 7.32 5.21
C ASN A 32 -0.91 6.38 4.17
N VAL A 33 -1.28 5.12 4.18
CA VAL A 33 -0.73 4.08 3.30
C VAL A 33 -1.76 3.63 2.28
N GLY A 34 -1.30 3.14 1.12
CA GLY A 34 -2.22 2.65 0.11
C GLY A 34 -1.66 1.55 -0.78
N THR A 35 -2.54 0.99 -1.60
CA THR A 35 -2.21 0.09 -2.70
C THR A 35 -3.20 0.27 -3.84
N TYR A 36 -2.71 0.17 -5.07
CA TYR A 36 -3.54 0.30 -6.25
C TYR A 36 -3.03 -0.58 -7.40
N ASN A 37 -3.79 -1.59 -7.77
CA ASN A 37 -3.61 -2.27 -9.04
C ASN A 37 -4.23 -1.39 -10.13
N VAL A 38 -3.38 -0.80 -10.97
CA VAL A 38 -3.78 0.19 -11.99
C VAL A 38 -4.21 -0.43 -13.32
N TRP A 39 -4.24 -1.76 -13.36
CA TRP A 39 -4.65 -2.51 -14.56
C TRP A 39 -3.85 -2.18 -15.83
N GLY A 40 -2.55 -1.94 -15.66
CA GLY A 40 -1.67 -1.45 -16.70
C GLY A 40 -1.39 -2.39 -17.88
N ASN A 41 -1.87 -3.63 -17.82
CA ASN A 41 -1.63 -4.65 -18.83
C ASN A 41 -2.42 -4.44 -20.14
N ARG A 42 -3.37 -3.53 -20.17
CA ARG A 42 -4.31 -3.40 -21.30
C ARG A 42 -4.04 -2.19 -22.19
N GLN A 43 -2.91 -1.56 -22.02
CA GLN A 43 -2.61 -0.25 -22.57
C GLN A 43 -2.34 -0.20 -24.07
N ARG A 44 -1.96 -1.32 -24.70
CA ARG A 44 -1.51 -1.28 -26.10
C ARG A 44 -2.12 -2.27 -27.02
N ASN A 45 -2.63 -3.33 -26.50
CA ASN A 45 -3.19 -4.38 -27.35
C ASN A 45 -4.66 -4.15 -27.66
N THR A 46 -5.13 -2.93 -27.66
CA THR A 46 -6.55 -2.69 -27.91
C THR A 46 -6.97 -3.08 -29.30
N GLN A 47 -6.22 -2.73 -30.30
CA GLN A 47 -6.55 -3.17 -31.65
C GLN A 47 -6.13 -4.63 -31.89
N VAL A 48 -4.87 -4.97 -31.61
CA VAL A 48 -4.35 -6.33 -31.78
C VAL A 48 -4.97 -7.33 -30.81
N TYR A 49 -5.20 -6.94 -29.54
CA TYR A 49 -5.86 -7.80 -28.57
C TYR A 49 -7.35 -7.95 -28.87
N ARG A 50 -8.01 -6.90 -29.34
CA ARG A 50 -9.40 -6.95 -29.81
C ARG A 50 -9.61 -7.87 -31.01
N GLU A 51 -8.67 -7.87 -31.95
CA GLU A 51 -8.69 -8.76 -33.10
C GLU A 51 -8.49 -10.23 -32.69
N LYS A 52 -7.57 -10.49 -31.78
CA LYS A 52 -7.26 -11.85 -31.29
C LYS A 52 -8.23 -12.38 -30.23
N ARG A 53 -8.89 -11.54 -29.50
CA ARG A 53 -9.80 -11.92 -28.38
C ARG A 53 -11.04 -11.03 -28.36
N PRO A 54 -11.92 -11.14 -29.37
CA PRO A 54 -13.11 -10.31 -29.49
C PRO A 54 -14.11 -10.49 -28.34
N ASP A 55 -14.04 -11.64 -27.65
CA ASP A 55 -14.84 -12.02 -26.49
C ASP A 55 -14.42 -11.36 -25.16
N LYS A 56 -13.19 -10.82 -25.07
CA LYS A 56 -12.59 -10.31 -23.82
C LYS A 56 -12.17 -8.84 -23.90
N LYS A 57 -12.92 -8.04 -24.61
CA LYS A 57 -12.58 -6.61 -24.78
C LYS A 57 -12.78 -5.83 -23.49
N ALA A 58 -11.73 -5.16 -23.03
CA ALA A 58 -11.92 -4.06 -22.12
C ALA A 58 -12.74 -2.97 -22.83
N PRO A 59 -13.69 -2.33 -22.14
CA PRO A 59 -14.33 -1.14 -22.67
C PRO A 59 -13.27 -0.15 -23.13
N GLN A 60 -13.51 0.48 -24.28
CA GLN A 60 -12.54 1.46 -24.85
C GLN A 60 -12.26 2.59 -23.85
N GLU A 61 -13.26 2.93 -23.08
CA GLU A 61 -13.24 3.98 -22.07
C GLU A 61 -12.27 3.67 -20.91
N ARG A 62 -11.89 2.39 -20.71
CA ARG A 62 -10.95 1.94 -19.68
C ARG A 62 -9.53 1.73 -20.20
N LEU A 63 -9.23 2.16 -21.40
CA LEU A 63 -7.87 2.15 -21.91
C LEU A 63 -7.01 3.12 -21.10
N TRP A 64 -5.72 2.82 -21.01
CA TRP A 64 -4.80 3.67 -20.27
C TRP A 64 -4.86 5.13 -20.73
N GLU A 65 -4.82 5.38 -22.01
CA GLU A 65 -4.93 6.71 -22.59
C GLU A 65 -6.18 7.48 -22.14
N ASN A 66 -7.26 6.78 -21.82
CA ASN A 66 -8.53 7.37 -21.35
C ASN A 66 -8.66 7.42 -19.83
N SER A 67 -7.92 6.57 -19.11
CA SER A 67 -8.02 6.45 -17.64
C SER A 67 -6.82 7.07 -16.88
N ARG A 68 -5.68 7.26 -17.53
CA ARG A 68 -4.42 7.67 -16.90
C ARG A 68 -4.51 8.94 -16.05
N GLU A 69 -5.21 9.96 -16.57
CA GLU A 69 -5.39 11.23 -15.87
C GLU A 69 -6.19 11.05 -14.57
N ILE A 70 -7.21 10.19 -14.62
CA ILE A 70 -8.07 9.89 -13.47
C ILE A 70 -7.32 9.02 -12.45
N VAL A 71 -6.54 8.02 -12.91
CA VAL A 71 -5.67 7.21 -12.03
C VAL A 71 -4.69 8.12 -11.29
N ALA A 72 -4.06 9.07 -12.01
CA ALA A 72 -3.14 10.03 -11.39
C ALA A 72 -3.86 10.95 -10.38
N GLN A 73 -5.06 11.43 -10.71
CA GLN A 73 -5.86 12.25 -9.82
C GLN A 73 -6.27 11.50 -8.56
N MET A 74 -6.72 10.25 -8.69
CA MET A 74 -7.09 9.41 -7.54
C MET A 74 -5.90 9.19 -6.58
N ILE A 75 -4.69 9.03 -7.09
CA ILE A 75 -3.48 8.93 -6.25
C ILE A 75 -3.24 10.23 -5.48
N VAL A 76 -3.40 11.38 -6.14
CA VAL A 76 -3.22 12.69 -5.50
C VAL A 76 -4.31 12.95 -4.46
N ASP A 77 -5.57 12.64 -4.78
CA ASP A 77 -6.71 12.84 -3.89
C ASP A 77 -6.70 11.88 -2.68
N ALA A 78 -6.17 10.68 -2.86
CA ALA A 78 -5.98 9.72 -1.77
C ALA A 78 -4.94 10.20 -0.75
N ASP A 79 -4.06 11.10 -1.15
CA ASP A 79 -3.05 11.76 -0.30
C ASP A 79 -2.19 10.77 0.50
N TRP A 80 -1.85 9.63 -0.11
CA TRP A 80 -1.02 8.63 0.54
C TRP A 80 0.40 9.14 0.77
N ASP A 81 0.97 8.77 1.89
CA ASP A 81 2.38 9.04 2.19
C ASP A 81 3.31 8.02 1.56
N ILE A 82 2.86 6.75 1.53
CA ILE A 82 3.57 5.62 0.92
C ILE A 82 2.55 4.60 0.40
N PHE A 83 2.77 4.08 -0.80
CA PHE A 83 1.84 3.12 -1.39
C PHE A 83 2.49 2.16 -2.37
N GLY A 84 1.77 1.06 -2.66
CA GLY A 84 2.11 0.08 -3.66
C GLY A 84 1.33 0.29 -4.95
N VAL A 85 1.97 0.02 -6.10
CA VAL A 85 1.31 -0.03 -7.42
C VAL A 85 1.51 -1.41 -7.99
N GLN A 86 0.46 -2.02 -8.55
CA GLN A 86 0.54 -3.29 -9.25
C GLN A 86 0.16 -3.10 -10.71
N GLU A 87 0.60 -4.01 -11.56
CA GLU A 87 0.40 -4.01 -13.00
C GLU A 87 0.98 -2.77 -13.72
N GLY A 88 2.09 -2.23 -13.23
CA GLY A 88 2.81 -1.12 -13.85
C GLY A 88 3.46 -1.52 -15.18
N GLY A 89 2.69 -1.56 -16.27
CA GLY A 89 3.22 -1.71 -17.63
C GLY A 89 4.17 -0.57 -18.02
N ASN A 90 4.82 -0.70 -19.17
CA ASN A 90 5.82 0.30 -19.64
C ASN A 90 5.26 1.72 -19.65
N LEU A 91 4.11 1.95 -20.30
CA LEU A 91 3.48 3.28 -20.35
C LEU A 91 3.13 3.83 -18.97
N VAL A 92 2.62 2.96 -18.06
CA VAL A 92 2.32 3.38 -16.68
C VAL A 92 3.58 3.91 -16.01
N ARG A 93 4.69 3.19 -16.13
CA ARG A 93 5.95 3.59 -15.50
C ARG A 93 6.52 4.90 -16.05
N GLN A 94 6.29 5.18 -17.33
CA GLN A 94 6.73 6.41 -17.96
C GLN A 94 5.81 7.59 -17.65
N GLU A 95 4.51 7.39 -17.70
CA GLU A 95 3.54 8.49 -17.68
C GLU A 95 3.00 8.78 -16.26
N LEU A 96 2.70 7.75 -15.46
CA LEU A 96 2.06 7.95 -14.17
C LEU A 96 2.87 8.83 -13.20
N PRO A 97 4.21 8.66 -13.06
CA PRO A 97 5.00 9.56 -12.24
C PRO A 97 4.94 11.02 -12.69
N ARG A 98 4.96 11.26 -14.01
CA ARG A 98 4.84 12.59 -14.58
C ARG A 98 3.47 13.21 -14.32
N LEU A 99 2.40 12.47 -14.61
CA LEU A 99 1.02 12.93 -14.40
C LEU A 99 0.71 13.23 -12.94
N VAL A 100 1.15 12.38 -12.02
CA VAL A 100 0.99 12.61 -10.58
C VAL A 100 1.74 13.87 -10.15
N LYS A 101 2.96 14.10 -10.67
CA LYS A 101 3.73 15.31 -10.40
C LYS A 101 3.04 16.57 -10.95
N GLU A 102 2.51 16.53 -12.16
CA GLU A 102 1.77 17.64 -12.78
C GLU A 102 0.52 18.02 -11.97
N LYS A 103 -0.09 17.06 -11.27
CA LYS A 103 -1.22 17.26 -10.36
C LYS A 103 -0.81 17.65 -8.93
N GLY A 104 0.46 17.92 -8.67
CA GLY A 104 0.97 18.38 -7.37
C GLY A 104 1.50 17.28 -6.45
N GLY A 105 1.52 16.03 -6.87
CA GLY A 105 2.10 14.93 -6.10
C GLY A 105 3.63 15.04 -6.03
N ASN A 106 4.20 14.91 -4.82
CA ASN A 106 5.65 14.96 -4.59
C ASN A 106 6.17 13.60 -4.12
N TYR A 107 6.38 12.69 -5.09
CA TYR A 107 6.74 11.31 -4.82
C TYR A 107 8.05 10.90 -5.47
N GLU A 108 8.74 9.94 -4.82
CA GLU A 108 9.74 9.09 -5.43
C GLU A 108 9.12 7.75 -5.78
N TRP A 109 9.58 7.16 -6.88
CA TRP A 109 9.08 5.93 -7.47
C TRP A 109 10.20 4.92 -7.60
N TRP A 110 9.95 3.70 -7.16
CA TRP A 110 10.80 2.55 -7.41
C TRP A 110 9.93 1.46 -8.03
N PHE A 111 10.13 1.24 -9.34
CA PHE A 111 9.51 0.14 -10.05
C PHE A 111 10.47 -1.03 -10.17
N GLN A 112 9.94 -2.24 -10.01
CA GLN A 112 10.63 -3.49 -10.24
C GLN A 112 9.84 -4.32 -11.24
N GLN A 113 10.52 -4.79 -12.28
CA GLN A 113 9.95 -5.73 -13.24
C GLN A 113 10.07 -7.16 -12.71
N PRO A 114 9.10 -8.05 -13.02
CA PRO A 114 9.16 -9.47 -12.65
C PRO A 114 10.38 -10.16 -13.25
N ASP A 115 10.62 -9.95 -14.53
CA ASP A 115 11.75 -10.50 -15.28
C ASP A 115 12.64 -9.36 -15.80
N PRO A 116 13.75 -9.05 -15.11
CA PRO A 116 14.63 -7.96 -15.51
C PRO A 116 15.45 -8.27 -16.78
N SER A 117 15.45 -9.50 -17.26
CA SER A 117 16.11 -9.87 -18.53
C SER A 117 15.28 -9.49 -19.77
N ILE A 118 13.99 -9.27 -19.60
CA ILE A 118 13.11 -8.85 -20.70
C ILE A 118 13.26 -7.34 -20.89
N PRO A 119 13.65 -6.88 -22.10
CA PRO A 119 13.73 -5.46 -22.41
C PRO A 119 12.39 -4.76 -22.13
N ASP A 120 12.47 -3.54 -21.65
CA ASP A 120 11.30 -2.71 -21.42
C ASP A 120 10.71 -2.26 -22.75
N SER A 121 9.78 -3.04 -23.28
CA SER A 121 9.09 -2.77 -24.53
C SER A 121 7.59 -2.71 -24.33
N GLU A 122 6.90 -2.13 -25.29
CA GLU A 122 5.46 -1.93 -25.27
C GLU A 122 4.66 -3.22 -25.30
N ASP A 123 5.22 -4.26 -25.90
CA ASP A 123 4.57 -5.56 -26.10
C ASP A 123 4.78 -6.55 -24.96
N THR A 124 5.60 -6.20 -23.97
CA THR A 124 5.92 -7.12 -22.88
C THR A 124 4.85 -7.10 -21.80
N LYS A 125 4.39 -8.30 -21.43
CA LYS A 125 3.54 -8.53 -20.25
C LYS A 125 4.35 -8.49 -18.94
N ASN A 126 5.45 -7.77 -18.92
CA ASN A 126 6.37 -7.67 -17.80
C ASN A 126 5.86 -6.60 -16.82
N LEU A 127 4.77 -6.91 -16.12
CA LEU A 127 4.04 -5.98 -15.27
C LEU A 127 4.77 -5.75 -13.97
N ALA A 128 5.40 -4.59 -13.84
CA ALA A 128 6.11 -4.18 -12.66
C ALA A 128 5.18 -3.95 -11.46
N ASN A 129 5.73 -4.15 -10.26
CA ASN A 129 5.22 -3.49 -9.07
C ASN A 129 5.97 -2.18 -8.84
N GLY A 130 5.32 -1.24 -8.19
CA GLY A 130 5.91 0.02 -7.77
C GLY A 130 5.80 0.19 -6.26
N MET A 131 6.86 0.69 -5.65
CA MET A 131 6.85 1.25 -4.30
C MET A 131 7.03 2.77 -4.44
N VAL A 132 6.11 3.54 -3.88
CA VAL A 132 6.02 4.98 -4.08
C VAL A 132 5.89 5.65 -2.73
N TRP A 133 6.64 6.72 -2.49
CA TRP A 133 6.64 7.41 -1.21
C TRP A 133 6.83 8.93 -1.36
N ARG A 134 6.30 9.71 -0.42
CA ARG A 134 6.55 11.15 -0.35
C ARG A 134 8.03 11.43 -0.13
N LYS A 135 8.64 12.10 -1.08
CA LYS A 135 10.08 12.40 -1.11
C LYS A 135 10.52 13.25 0.08
N ASP A 136 9.73 14.22 0.45
CA ASP A 136 10.00 15.15 1.55
C ASP A 136 9.82 14.48 2.93
N ARG A 137 8.97 13.48 3.03
CA ARG A 137 8.62 12.82 4.29
C ARG A 137 9.52 11.63 4.62
N PHE A 138 9.80 10.75 3.67
CA PHE A 138 10.49 9.50 3.96
C PHE A 138 11.90 9.41 3.40
N LYS A 139 12.77 8.72 4.16
CA LYS A 139 14.02 8.15 3.66
C LYS A 139 13.83 6.65 3.51
N VAL A 140 13.95 6.15 2.29
CA VAL A 140 13.81 4.73 1.95
C VAL A 140 15.18 4.14 1.66
N THR A 141 15.52 3.06 2.35
CA THR A 141 16.82 2.39 2.29
C THR A 141 16.66 0.88 2.29
N ASN A 142 17.74 0.13 2.07
CA ASN A 142 17.76 -1.33 2.08
C ASN A 142 16.65 -1.93 1.20
N LYS A 143 16.59 -1.47 -0.05
CA LYS A 143 15.66 -1.96 -1.06
C LYS A 143 16.02 -3.38 -1.44
N GLN A 144 15.08 -4.31 -1.29
CA GLN A 144 15.26 -5.73 -1.57
C GLN A 144 14.08 -6.26 -2.37
N VAL A 145 14.35 -7.27 -3.18
CA VAL A 145 13.33 -8.00 -3.95
C VAL A 145 13.56 -9.49 -3.74
N PHE A 146 12.50 -10.23 -3.53
CA PHE A 146 12.55 -11.68 -3.57
C PHE A 146 11.39 -12.24 -4.39
N TRP A 147 11.68 -13.26 -5.19
CA TRP A 147 10.70 -13.89 -6.08
C TRP A 147 9.87 -14.93 -5.34
N LEU A 148 8.58 -14.99 -5.67
CA LEU A 148 7.65 -16.00 -5.15
C LEU A 148 7.83 -17.30 -5.93
N SER A 149 8.95 -17.97 -5.67
CA SER A 149 9.46 -19.12 -6.40
C SER A 149 10.32 -20.04 -5.51
N PRO A 150 10.71 -21.23 -5.98
CA PRO A 150 11.68 -22.09 -5.28
C PRO A 150 13.06 -21.46 -5.09
N THR A 151 13.39 -20.44 -5.89
CA THR A 151 14.68 -19.74 -5.87
C THR A 151 14.46 -18.24 -5.63
N PRO A 152 14.06 -17.83 -4.41
CA PRO A 152 13.58 -16.48 -4.17
C PRO A 152 14.62 -15.38 -4.33
N ASP A 153 15.91 -15.72 -4.26
CA ASP A 153 17.00 -14.73 -4.32
C ASP A 153 17.45 -14.39 -5.76
N ILE A 154 16.90 -15.09 -6.75
CA ILE A 154 17.16 -14.83 -8.17
C ILE A 154 15.84 -14.71 -8.94
N PRO A 155 15.80 -13.87 -10.00
CA PRO A 155 14.63 -13.76 -10.86
C PRO A 155 14.19 -15.12 -11.40
N SER A 156 12.99 -15.56 -11.06
CA SER A 156 12.52 -16.89 -11.41
C SER A 156 11.01 -17.02 -11.40
N LYS A 157 10.53 -18.04 -12.12
CA LYS A 157 9.10 -18.39 -12.17
C LYS A 157 8.66 -19.08 -10.89
N ALA A 158 7.38 -18.97 -10.58
CA ALA A 158 6.74 -19.71 -9.50
C ALA A 158 6.84 -21.24 -9.71
N TRP A 159 6.48 -22.01 -8.67
CA TRP A 159 6.65 -23.47 -8.56
C TRP A 159 6.05 -24.32 -9.69
N GLU A 160 5.16 -23.77 -10.50
CA GLU A 160 4.46 -24.52 -11.54
C GLU A 160 4.79 -23.96 -12.93
N GLU A 161 5.15 -24.84 -13.88
CA GLU A 161 5.50 -24.47 -15.25
C GLU A 161 4.40 -23.71 -15.99
N LYS A 162 3.13 -23.96 -15.64
CA LYS A 162 1.96 -23.30 -16.23
C LYS A 162 1.80 -21.85 -15.80
N VAL A 163 2.52 -21.40 -14.76
CA VAL A 163 2.47 -20.01 -14.30
C VAL A 163 3.18 -19.12 -15.30
N ARG A 164 2.42 -18.29 -15.97
CA ARG A 164 2.94 -17.40 -17.02
C ARG A 164 3.60 -16.13 -16.48
N HIS A 165 3.29 -15.75 -15.24
CA HIS A 165 3.75 -14.49 -14.64
C HIS A 165 4.68 -14.76 -13.47
N TRP A 166 5.84 -14.17 -13.51
CA TRP A 166 6.72 -14.12 -12.37
C TRP A 166 6.14 -13.16 -11.35
N ARG A 167 6.24 -13.53 -10.09
CA ARG A 167 5.73 -12.74 -8.97
C ARG A 167 6.81 -12.58 -7.92
N PHE A 168 6.80 -11.47 -7.25
CA PHE A 168 7.83 -11.11 -6.29
C PHE A 168 7.28 -10.16 -5.24
N VAL A 169 8.05 -9.98 -4.19
CA VAL A 169 7.82 -8.98 -3.14
C VAL A 169 8.96 -7.97 -3.18
N MET A 170 8.61 -6.70 -3.16
CA MET A 170 9.53 -5.60 -2.88
C MET A 170 9.50 -5.30 -1.39
N SER A 171 10.64 -5.04 -0.78
CA SER A 171 10.76 -4.67 0.62
C SER A 171 11.77 -3.55 0.80
N ALA A 172 11.52 -2.62 1.70
CA ALA A 172 12.46 -1.56 2.04
C ALA A 172 12.29 -1.08 3.48
N ASN A 173 13.38 -0.59 4.07
CA ASN A 173 13.34 0.13 5.33
C ASN A 173 12.92 1.59 5.06
N VAL A 174 11.94 2.04 5.80
CA VAL A 174 11.36 3.39 5.71
C VAL A 174 11.58 4.12 7.02
N LYS A 175 12.16 5.33 6.95
CA LYS A 175 12.32 6.22 8.09
C LYS A 175 11.56 7.51 7.85
N ASP A 176 10.65 7.84 8.75
CA ASP A 176 10.00 9.15 8.78
C ASP A 176 11.03 10.20 9.21
N LYS A 177 11.30 11.18 8.33
CA LYS A 177 12.34 12.21 8.55
C LYS A 177 11.99 13.15 9.69
N LYS A 178 10.70 13.35 9.97
CA LYS A 178 10.22 14.27 11.00
C LYS A 178 10.30 13.67 12.40
N THR A 179 9.90 12.43 12.53
CA THR A 179 9.79 11.75 13.84
C THR A 179 10.94 10.79 14.13
N GLY A 180 11.67 10.37 13.10
CA GLY A 180 12.72 9.35 13.19
C GLY A 180 12.18 7.93 13.37
N LEU A 181 10.86 7.71 13.34
CA LEU A 181 10.26 6.38 13.41
C LEU A 181 10.61 5.56 12.17
N GLU A 182 10.86 4.27 12.40
CA GLU A 182 11.25 3.34 11.34
C GLU A 182 10.29 2.17 11.26
N PHE A 183 9.97 1.76 10.05
CA PHE A 183 9.17 0.59 9.73
C PHE A 183 9.66 -0.05 8.43
N ILE A 184 9.17 -1.24 8.11
CA ILE A 184 9.41 -1.91 6.83
C ILE A 184 8.14 -1.77 5.99
N PHE A 185 8.31 -1.42 4.72
CA PHE A 185 7.21 -1.40 3.76
C PHE A 185 7.41 -2.49 2.72
N MET A 186 6.38 -3.29 2.47
CA MET A 186 6.42 -4.39 1.51
C MET A 186 5.29 -4.24 0.49
N VAL A 187 5.60 -4.55 -0.77
CA VAL A 187 4.64 -4.49 -1.89
C VAL A 187 4.69 -5.78 -2.69
N THR A 188 3.54 -6.32 -3.04
CA THR A 188 3.44 -7.51 -3.90
C THR A 188 2.26 -7.46 -4.86
N HIS A 189 2.31 -8.36 -5.85
CA HIS A 189 1.17 -8.82 -6.63
C HIS A 189 1.27 -10.35 -6.71
N CYS A 190 0.39 -11.04 -6.02
CA CYS A 190 0.45 -12.49 -5.84
C CYS A 190 0.05 -13.28 -7.08
N PRO A 191 0.44 -14.58 -7.16
CA PRO A 191 0.03 -15.47 -8.24
C PRO A 191 -1.48 -15.69 -8.32
N LEU A 192 -1.98 -16.00 -9.51
CA LEU A 192 -3.39 -16.32 -9.74
C LEU A 192 -3.78 -17.74 -9.31
N MET A 193 -2.84 -18.70 -9.36
CA MET A 193 -3.11 -20.10 -9.03
C MET A 193 -3.09 -20.34 -7.52
N SER A 194 -4.09 -21.06 -6.99
CA SER A 194 -4.27 -21.28 -5.55
C SER A 194 -3.07 -21.97 -4.90
N SER A 195 -2.63 -23.10 -5.46
CA SER A 195 -1.48 -23.87 -4.94
C SER A 195 -0.18 -23.05 -4.88
N THR A 196 0.06 -22.23 -5.90
CA THR A 196 1.21 -21.33 -5.92
C THR A 196 1.04 -20.19 -4.92
N ARG A 197 -0.18 -19.67 -4.70
CA ARG A 197 -0.43 -18.65 -3.67
C ARG A 197 -0.15 -19.16 -2.27
N GLU A 198 -0.58 -20.36 -1.93
CA GLU A 198 -0.33 -20.95 -0.61
C GLU A 198 1.16 -21.11 -0.31
N LYS A 199 1.94 -21.63 -1.28
CA LYS A 199 3.39 -21.68 -1.18
C LYS A 199 4.00 -20.28 -1.04
N SER A 200 3.46 -19.30 -1.77
CA SER A 200 3.88 -17.89 -1.67
C SER A 200 3.62 -17.31 -0.30
N ALA A 201 2.48 -17.63 0.34
CA ALA A 201 2.17 -17.15 1.68
C ALA A 201 3.21 -17.61 2.71
N HIS A 202 3.55 -18.90 2.70
CA HIS A 202 4.60 -19.44 3.58
C HIS A 202 5.96 -18.79 3.33
N LEU A 203 6.34 -18.64 2.06
CA LEU A 203 7.60 -17.98 1.69
C LEU A 203 7.64 -16.51 2.13
N ILE A 204 6.55 -15.76 1.96
CA ILE A 204 6.47 -14.36 2.40
C ILE A 204 6.71 -14.27 3.90
N ILE A 205 6.07 -15.12 4.70
CA ILE A 205 6.23 -15.15 6.16
C ILE A 205 7.67 -15.50 6.54
N GLU A 206 8.25 -16.52 5.91
CA GLU A 206 9.63 -16.93 6.15
C GLU A 206 10.62 -15.79 5.82
N ARG A 207 10.48 -15.20 4.64
CA ARG A 207 11.36 -14.12 4.18
C ARG A 207 11.21 -12.86 5.02
N GLU A 208 9.99 -12.49 5.42
CA GLU A 208 9.79 -11.35 6.31
C GLU A 208 10.50 -11.55 7.64
N LYS A 209 10.38 -12.72 8.28
CA LYS A 209 11.11 -13.03 9.52
C LYS A 209 12.64 -12.91 9.36
N LYS A 210 13.17 -13.37 8.22
CA LYS A 210 14.59 -13.27 7.91
C LYS A 210 15.05 -11.82 7.69
N LEU A 211 14.23 -11.01 7.02
CA LEU A 211 14.51 -9.60 6.71
C LEU A 211 14.29 -8.67 7.90
N ASN A 212 13.53 -9.11 8.90
CA ASN A 212 13.08 -8.32 10.04
C ASN A 212 13.40 -8.99 11.39
N PRO A 213 14.67 -9.29 11.69
CA PRO A 213 15.05 -9.95 12.95
C PRO A 213 14.72 -9.09 14.18
N ASP A 214 14.67 -7.78 14.02
CA ASP A 214 14.35 -6.83 15.09
C ASP A 214 12.84 -6.70 15.36
N ASN A 215 12.00 -7.41 14.62
CA ASN A 215 10.54 -7.34 14.72
C ASN A 215 9.98 -5.90 14.63
N LYS A 216 10.57 -5.09 13.73
CA LYS A 216 10.05 -3.76 13.39
C LYS A 216 8.61 -3.89 12.88
N VAL A 217 7.86 -2.81 12.96
CA VAL A 217 6.55 -2.77 12.29
C VAL A 217 6.75 -2.96 10.80
N VAL A 218 5.96 -3.85 10.21
CA VAL A 218 5.87 -4.09 8.76
C VAL A 218 4.49 -3.70 8.30
N ILE A 219 4.43 -2.89 7.26
CA ILE A 219 3.21 -2.59 6.51
C ILE A 219 3.35 -3.28 5.16
N PHE A 220 2.46 -4.22 4.87
CA PHE A 220 2.50 -5.06 3.69
C PHE A 220 1.25 -4.85 2.84
N VAL A 221 1.41 -4.41 1.59
CA VAL A 221 0.32 -4.02 0.72
C VAL A 221 0.38 -4.73 -0.64
N GLY A 222 -0.75 -4.82 -1.30
CA GLY A 222 -0.81 -5.30 -2.67
C GLY A 222 -2.07 -6.05 -3.05
N ASP A 223 -2.07 -6.50 -4.31
CA ASP A 223 -3.06 -7.42 -4.84
C ASP A 223 -2.65 -8.87 -4.49
N MET A 224 -3.38 -9.48 -3.59
CA MET A 224 -3.11 -10.84 -3.12
C MET A 224 -3.77 -11.91 -3.98
N ASN A 225 -4.61 -11.51 -4.95
CA ASN A 225 -5.40 -12.44 -5.79
C ASN A 225 -6.19 -13.47 -4.96
N SER A 226 -6.52 -13.17 -3.72
CA SER A 226 -7.12 -14.09 -2.75
C SER A 226 -8.15 -13.38 -1.89
N GLN A 227 -9.34 -13.94 -1.79
CA GLN A 227 -10.38 -13.45 -0.88
C GLN A 227 -10.08 -13.85 0.57
N PRO A 228 -10.67 -13.19 1.58
CA PRO A 228 -10.35 -13.41 3.00
C PRO A 228 -10.47 -14.85 3.47
N GLU A 229 -11.44 -15.59 2.94
CA GLU A 229 -11.73 -17.00 3.29
C GLU A 229 -10.81 -18.02 2.60
N MET A 230 -10.02 -17.60 1.63
CA MET A 230 -9.15 -18.49 0.86
C MET A 230 -7.89 -18.89 1.63
N PRO A 231 -7.31 -20.08 1.37
CA PRO A 231 -6.17 -20.62 2.12
C PRO A 231 -4.98 -19.66 2.21
N TYR A 232 -4.61 -18.99 1.11
CA TYR A 232 -3.54 -17.99 1.12
C TYR A 232 -3.79 -16.90 2.19
N SER A 233 -4.97 -16.32 2.19
CA SER A 233 -5.31 -15.23 3.11
C SER A 233 -5.34 -15.72 4.55
N GLN A 234 -5.81 -16.93 4.78
CA GLN A 234 -5.79 -17.56 6.11
C GLN A 234 -4.36 -17.78 6.61
N ILE A 235 -3.45 -18.26 5.75
CA ILE A 235 -2.04 -18.43 6.07
C ILE A 235 -1.39 -17.07 6.39
N ILE A 236 -1.57 -16.07 5.53
CA ILE A 236 -1.00 -14.72 5.75
C ILE A 236 -1.49 -14.12 7.08
N ARG A 237 -2.76 -14.30 7.42
CA ARG A 237 -3.38 -13.80 8.65
C ARG A 237 -2.88 -14.47 9.93
N THR A 238 -2.18 -15.61 9.85
CA THR A 238 -1.48 -16.17 11.01
C THR A 238 -0.27 -15.33 11.44
N HIS A 239 0.20 -14.43 10.57
CA HIS A 239 1.40 -13.64 10.77
C HIS A 239 1.17 -12.13 10.68
N PHE A 240 0.30 -11.69 9.78
CA PHE A 240 -0.08 -10.30 9.59
C PHE A 240 -1.54 -10.08 10.00
N THR A 241 -1.85 -8.89 10.47
CA THR A 241 -3.22 -8.44 10.74
C THR A 241 -3.71 -7.60 9.57
N ASP A 242 -4.89 -7.90 9.04
CA ASP A 242 -5.55 -7.04 8.08
C ASP A 242 -5.99 -5.74 8.77
N THR A 243 -5.62 -4.59 8.22
CA THR A 243 -6.00 -3.31 8.79
C THR A 243 -7.51 -3.11 8.85
N ARG A 244 -8.27 -3.78 7.97
CA ARG A 244 -9.73 -3.77 7.97
C ARG A 244 -10.32 -4.32 9.26
N ASP A 245 -9.70 -5.36 9.84
CA ASP A 245 -10.23 -6.04 11.03
C ASP A 245 -10.03 -5.23 12.31
N ILE A 246 -9.08 -4.30 12.31
CA ILE A 246 -8.67 -3.55 13.51
C ILE A 246 -8.81 -2.03 13.37
N ALA A 247 -9.33 -1.55 12.24
CA ALA A 247 -9.57 -0.14 12.01
C ALA A 247 -10.71 0.38 12.87
N GLU A 248 -10.56 1.60 13.42
CA GLU A 248 -11.65 2.27 14.14
C GLU A 248 -12.82 2.63 13.19
N GLN A 249 -12.48 2.90 11.92
CA GLN A 249 -13.45 3.20 10.87
C GLN A 249 -13.13 2.38 9.62
N VAL A 250 -14.13 1.71 9.07
CA VAL A 250 -14.04 1.00 7.78
C VAL A 250 -14.97 1.64 6.78
N ILE A 251 -14.45 2.07 5.64
CA ILE A 251 -15.18 2.74 4.57
C ILE A 251 -15.07 1.89 3.30
N GLY A 252 -16.20 1.55 2.72
CA GLY A 252 -16.28 0.76 1.49
C GLY A 252 -16.12 -0.74 1.73
N SER A 253 -16.40 -1.50 0.68
CA SER A 253 -16.35 -2.96 0.69
C SER A 253 -15.95 -3.46 -0.70
N GLY A 254 -15.25 -4.59 -0.77
CA GLY A 254 -14.81 -5.16 -2.04
C GLY A 254 -13.83 -4.26 -2.81
N THR A 255 -12.81 -4.84 -3.37
CA THR A 255 -11.73 -4.09 -4.05
C THR A 255 -11.68 -4.38 -5.54
N MET A 256 -12.35 -5.45 -6.00
CA MET A 256 -12.36 -5.84 -7.40
C MET A 256 -13.73 -5.58 -8.04
N ASN A 257 -13.76 -4.68 -9.01
CA ASN A 257 -14.96 -4.39 -9.79
C ASN A 257 -15.01 -5.19 -11.11
N GLY A 258 -13.88 -5.76 -11.55
CA GLY A 258 -13.75 -6.52 -12.79
C GLY A 258 -13.77 -5.63 -14.03
N SER A 259 -13.75 -6.26 -15.19
CA SER A 259 -13.67 -5.57 -16.49
C SER A 259 -15.00 -4.94 -16.94
N ALA A 260 -16.12 -5.29 -16.33
CA ALA A 260 -17.44 -4.71 -16.63
C ALA A 260 -17.73 -3.53 -15.71
N VAL A 261 -18.50 -2.57 -16.21
CA VAL A 261 -19.07 -1.52 -15.37
C VAL A 261 -20.03 -2.15 -14.37
N ARG A 262 -19.78 -2.02 -13.08
CA ARG A 262 -20.66 -2.51 -12.02
C ARG A 262 -21.17 -1.35 -11.20
N THR A 263 -22.49 -1.30 -11.08
CA THR A 263 -23.19 -0.34 -10.23
C THR A 263 -23.57 -0.93 -8.87
N THR A 264 -23.37 -2.23 -8.67
CA THR A 264 -23.72 -2.96 -7.45
C THR A 264 -22.57 -2.91 -6.44
N PRO A 265 -22.85 -3.06 -5.14
CA PRO A 265 -21.80 -3.16 -4.13
C PRO A 265 -20.77 -4.22 -4.48
N LEU A 266 -19.49 -3.87 -4.37
CA LEU A 266 -18.39 -4.77 -4.63
C LEU A 266 -18.25 -5.73 -3.45
N THR A 267 -18.20 -7.03 -3.72
CA THR A 267 -18.11 -8.07 -2.68
C THR A 267 -16.76 -8.77 -2.64
N ARG A 268 -16.00 -8.75 -3.74
CA ARG A 268 -14.70 -9.42 -3.82
C ARG A 268 -13.60 -8.51 -3.30
N THR A 269 -12.92 -8.96 -2.25
CA THR A 269 -11.74 -8.28 -1.69
C THR A 269 -10.51 -9.12 -2.00
N ILE A 270 -9.56 -8.54 -2.74
CA ILE A 270 -8.29 -9.19 -3.11
C ILE A 270 -7.08 -8.27 -2.95
N ASP A 271 -7.32 -6.98 -2.68
CA ASP A 271 -6.30 -5.99 -2.37
C ASP A 271 -6.32 -5.67 -0.89
N TYR A 272 -5.15 -5.59 -0.26
CA TYR A 272 -5.03 -5.51 1.20
C TYR A 272 -3.95 -4.53 1.65
N VAL A 273 -4.18 -4.02 2.85
CA VAL A 273 -3.16 -3.41 3.70
C VAL A 273 -3.06 -4.25 4.96
N TYR A 274 -1.94 -4.94 5.13
CA TYR A 274 -1.62 -5.74 6.31
C TYR A 274 -0.61 -5.02 7.19
N ILE A 275 -0.65 -5.31 8.50
CA ILE A 275 0.31 -4.79 9.47
C ILE A 275 0.73 -5.86 10.46
N ARG A 276 1.99 -5.79 10.92
CA ARG A 276 2.51 -6.60 12.03
C ARG A 276 3.71 -5.94 12.69
N GLY A 277 4.21 -6.57 13.76
CA GLY A 277 5.41 -6.17 14.49
C GLY A 277 5.07 -5.50 15.81
N ASN A 278 6.05 -5.38 16.70
CA ASN A 278 5.84 -4.84 18.05
C ASN A 278 6.90 -3.84 18.51
N LYS A 279 7.87 -3.50 17.66
CA LYS A 279 8.91 -2.51 17.99
C LYS A 279 8.33 -1.11 18.22
N LEU A 280 7.16 -0.84 17.61
CA LEU A 280 6.33 0.33 17.83
C LEU A 280 4.92 -0.13 18.16
N LYS A 281 4.19 0.62 18.96
CA LYS A 281 2.74 0.46 19.03
C LYS A 281 2.13 1.02 17.77
N TYR A 282 1.04 0.44 17.31
CA TYR A 282 0.27 0.97 16.19
C TYR A 282 -1.23 0.95 16.49
N LYS A 283 -1.92 1.87 15.83
CA LYS A 283 -3.37 2.00 15.86
C LYS A 283 -3.83 2.32 14.43
N VAL A 284 -4.80 1.57 13.93
CA VAL A 284 -5.39 1.83 12.62
C VAL A 284 -6.65 2.67 12.83
N LYS A 285 -6.60 3.92 12.40
CA LYS A 285 -7.74 4.85 12.52
C LYS A 285 -8.78 4.62 11.44
N GLU A 286 -8.34 4.34 10.22
CA GLU A 286 -9.21 4.20 9.08
C GLU A 286 -8.68 3.10 8.15
N HIS A 287 -9.59 2.29 7.62
CA HIS A 287 -9.38 1.47 6.44
C HIS A 287 -10.40 1.88 5.39
N LYS A 288 -9.95 2.23 4.18
CA LYS A 288 -10.81 2.77 3.13
C LYS A 288 -10.58 2.07 1.81
N VAL A 289 -11.67 1.64 1.18
CA VAL A 289 -11.72 1.31 -0.24
C VAL A 289 -12.24 2.54 -0.99
N TYR A 290 -11.48 3.02 -1.97
CA TYR A 290 -11.83 4.20 -2.76
C TYR A 290 -12.73 3.77 -3.92
N LEU A 291 -13.99 4.11 -3.82
CA LEU A 291 -15.04 3.72 -4.78
C LEU A 291 -15.40 4.86 -5.76
N ASP A 292 -14.44 5.75 -5.99
CA ASP A 292 -14.65 6.90 -6.87
C ASP A 292 -14.76 6.45 -8.33
N GLN A 293 -15.74 6.99 -9.01
CA GLN A 293 -16.05 6.75 -10.42
C GLN A 293 -15.94 8.05 -11.19
N TYR A 294 -15.73 7.96 -12.49
CA TYR A 294 -15.61 9.10 -13.39
C TYR A 294 -16.45 8.92 -14.65
N MET A 295 -16.83 10.04 -15.25
CA MET A 295 -17.58 10.06 -16.50
C MET A 295 -16.66 9.96 -17.71
N VAL A 296 -16.96 9.03 -18.62
CA VAL A 296 -16.39 8.97 -19.97
C VAL A 296 -17.54 8.91 -20.96
N GLY A 297 -17.78 10.02 -21.64
CA GLY A 297 -18.99 10.20 -22.40
C GLY A 297 -20.21 10.18 -21.47
N ASP A 298 -21.14 9.26 -21.73
CA ASP A 298 -22.37 9.03 -20.97
C ASP A 298 -22.23 7.92 -19.89
N LYS A 299 -21.03 7.34 -19.74
CA LYS A 299 -20.78 6.19 -18.85
C LYS A 299 -20.04 6.60 -17.58
N LEU A 300 -20.51 6.08 -16.45
CA LEU A 300 -19.84 6.19 -15.16
C LEU A 300 -18.98 4.93 -14.94
N LEU A 301 -17.67 5.09 -14.78
CA LEU A 301 -16.70 4.02 -14.77
C LEU A 301 -15.73 4.10 -13.58
N TYR A 302 -15.23 2.95 -13.13
CA TYR A 302 -14.01 2.88 -12.33
C TYR A 302 -12.77 2.96 -13.24
N PRO A 303 -11.71 3.67 -12.86
CA PRO A 303 -10.52 3.85 -13.71
C PRO A 303 -9.68 2.58 -13.88
N SER A 304 -9.80 1.61 -12.99
CA SER A 304 -9.18 0.29 -13.04
C SER A 304 -10.23 -0.80 -12.79
N ASP A 305 -9.95 -2.07 -13.06
CA ASP A 305 -10.77 -3.20 -12.63
C ASP A 305 -10.60 -3.51 -11.13
N HIS A 306 -9.71 -2.80 -10.46
CA HIS A 306 -9.57 -2.75 -9.02
C HIS A 306 -9.93 -1.36 -8.47
N CYS A 307 -10.36 -1.31 -7.22
CA CYS A 307 -10.51 -0.10 -6.44
C CYS A 307 -9.32 0.06 -5.50
N PRO A 308 -8.73 1.26 -5.39
CA PRO A 308 -7.63 1.49 -4.47
C PRO A 308 -8.02 1.21 -3.02
N VAL A 309 -7.07 0.77 -2.22
CA VAL A 309 -7.24 0.52 -0.78
C VAL A 309 -6.21 1.33 -0.01
N GLY A 310 -6.64 1.94 1.09
CA GLY A 310 -5.73 2.66 1.99
C GLY A 310 -6.06 2.43 3.45
N ALA A 311 -5.10 2.79 4.30
CA ALA A 311 -5.27 2.82 5.75
C ALA A 311 -4.52 3.99 6.38
N LYS A 312 -5.13 4.64 7.38
CA LYS A 312 -4.46 5.62 8.24
C LYS A 312 -3.97 4.93 9.50
N ILE A 313 -2.67 4.89 9.68
CA ILE A 313 -1.99 4.16 10.74
C ILE A 313 -1.18 5.12 11.60
N VAL A 314 -1.43 5.12 12.90
CA VAL A 314 -0.60 5.85 13.87
C VAL A 314 0.45 4.89 14.43
N LEU A 315 1.72 5.20 14.20
CA LEU A 315 2.85 4.52 14.83
C LEU A 315 3.33 5.32 16.03
N THR A 316 3.61 4.64 17.15
CA THR A 316 4.02 5.30 18.39
C THR A 316 5.18 4.56 19.04
N LYS A 317 6.23 5.33 19.38
CA LYS A 317 7.36 4.87 20.19
C LYS A 317 7.24 5.42 21.60
N GLN A 318 7.20 4.54 22.57
CA GLN A 318 7.37 4.92 23.98
C GLN A 318 8.87 5.16 24.25
N LYS A 319 9.18 6.25 24.88
CA LYS A 319 10.54 6.54 25.41
C LYS A 319 10.76 5.79 26.70
#